data_38a8d05b665c205a28a5643546470f80
#
_entry.id   38a8d05b665c205a28a5643546470f80
#
_cell.length_a   1.000
_cell.length_b   1.000
_cell.length_c   1.000
_cell.angle_alpha   90.00
_cell.angle_beta   90.00
_cell.angle_gamma   90.00
#
_symmetry.space_group_name_H-M   'P 1'
#
loop_
_entity.id
_entity.type
_entity.pdbx_description
1 polymer ?
#
loop_
_entity_poly.entity_id
_entity_poly.type
_entity_poly.pdbx_seq_one_letter_code
_entity_poly.pdbx_strand_id
1 'polypeptide(L)'
;NHYVHHFWDRCNLKQSFSTLARLDESFSDWVSLMPYATVDTVMPAIDKFMTSVAKLGPNQLLEVGKIAEKHLFSDSAEIYSDQLYIPIIKHIVAHKKVPKANKARYESQIQIYESSAVGKRVPNLELMLANGNKMNLDEVVASRVILFINDPDCFDCTLAKARLSADYNLRNLVEGNLVKVVSLYPGTPSEEWLAMAESYPEDWIVAANPDVDMYFDISKMPNIFYLDGRHKVLARNVEIDNLLQAVHSINTQMNVPAPEEPKAQSEEAADAETVTPSAE
;
A
#
# COMPACT_ATOMS: atom_id res chain seq x y z
N ASN A 1 7.03 5.88 23.24
CA ASN A 1 6.26 4.82 23.93
C ASN A 1 5.40 5.36 25.07
N HIS A 2 6.01 6.10 26.04
CA HIS A 2 5.29 6.60 27.22
C HIS A 2 4.06 7.46 26.86
N TYR A 3 4.22 8.44 25.98
CA TYR A 3 3.13 9.35 25.57
C TYR A 3 1.99 8.61 24.88
N VAL A 4 2.24 7.66 24.00
CA VAL A 4 1.21 6.85 23.34
C VAL A 4 0.41 6.04 24.34
N HIS A 5 1.10 5.35 25.30
CA HIS A 5 0.44 4.47 26.27
C HIS A 5 -0.40 5.21 27.30
N HIS A 6 0.01 6.42 27.69
CA HIS A 6 -0.60 7.21 28.75
C HIS A 6 -1.42 8.41 28.26
N PHE A 7 -1.59 8.56 26.96
CA PHE A 7 -2.24 9.72 26.35
C PHE A 7 -3.62 10.01 26.95
N TRP A 8 -4.42 8.99 27.11
CA TRP A 8 -5.80 9.09 27.59
C TRP A 8 -5.95 8.98 29.12
N ASP A 9 -4.90 8.75 29.89
CA ASP A 9 -5.00 8.47 31.34
C ASP A 9 -5.57 9.65 32.15
N ARG A 10 -5.35 10.87 31.69
CA ARG A 10 -5.85 12.07 32.36
C ARG A 10 -7.09 12.66 31.67
N CYS A 11 -7.59 11.98 30.65
CA CYS A 11 -8.74 12.45 29.88
C CYS A 11 -10.06 11.98 30.52
N ASN A 12 -10.98 12.91 30.75
CA ASN A 12 -12.35 12.55 31.09
C ASN A 12 -13.12 12.22 29.80
N LEU A 13 -13.05 10.96 29.34
CA LEU A 13 -13.68 10.52 28.11
C LEU A 13 -15.18 10.85 28.04
N LYS A 14 -15.90 10.73 29.15
CA LYS A 14 -17.33 11.07 29.18
C LYS A 14 -17.57 12.54 28.83
N GLN A 15 -16.71 13.44 29.28
CA GLN A 15 -16.78 14.86 28.96
C GLN A 15 -16.29 15.12 27.52
N SER A 16 -15.30 14.38 27.04
CA SER A 16 -14.79 14.52 25.67
C SER A 16 -15.86 14.22 24.61
N PHE A 17 -16.76 13.26 24.89
CA PHE A 17 -17.89 12.98 24.01
C PHE A 17 -18.97 14.08 24.00
N SER A 18 -18.96 15.04 24.91
CA SER A 18 -19.83 16.22 24.83
C SER A 18 -19.32 17.26 23.81
N THR A 19 -18.08 17.16 23.38
CA THR A 19 -17.46 18.03 22.38
C THR A 19 -16.67 17.18 21.37
N LEU A 20 -17.39 16.61 20.39
CA LEU A 20 -16.80 15.66 19.41
C LEU A 20 -15.62 16.24 18.63
N ALA A 21 -15.62 17.56 18.35
CA ALA A 21 -14.48 18.21 17.68
C ALA A 21 -13.18 18.07 18.50
N ARG A 22 -13.23 18.22 19.81
CA ARG A 22 -12.06 18.02 20.70
C ARG A 22 -11.62 16.57 20.75
N LEU A 23 -12.56 15.63 20.72
CA LEU A 23 -12.23 14.21 20.68
C LEU A 23 -11.53 13.87 19.36
N ASP A 24 -12.01 14.40 18.25
CA ASP A 24 -11.43 14.22 16.91
C ASP A 24 -9.99 14.77 16.84
N GLU A 25 -9.77 16.00 17.30
CA GLU A 25 -8.43 16.60 17.40
C GLU A 25 -7.48 15.77 18.30
N SER A 26 -7.94 15.42 19.52
CA SER A 26 -7.12 14.61 20.45
C SER A 26 -6.82 13.21 19.89
N PHE A 27 -7.74 12.64 19.12
CA PHE A 27 -7.51 11.36 18.46
C PHE A 27 -6.47 11.48 17.35
N SER A 28 -6.53 12.55 16.55
CA SER A 28 -5.53 12.87 15.53
C SER A 28 -4.14 13.04 16.15
N ASP A 29 -4.03 13.83 17.23
CA ASP A 29 -2.77 14.01 17.96
C ASP A 29 -2.21 12.69 18.47
N TRP A 30 -3.08 11.83 19.03
CA TRP A 30 -2.67 10.53 19.53
C TRP A 30 -2.16 9.60 18.43
N VAL A 31 -2.87 9.54 17.30
CA VAL A 31 -2.49 8.74 16.13
C VAL A 31 -1.16 9.23 15.55
N SER A 32 -0.91 10.54 15.51
CA SER A 32 0.34 11.11 14.99
C SER A 32 1.59 10.68 15.76
N LEU A 33 1.43 10.25 17.02
CA LEU A 33 2.52 9.74 17.86
C LEU A 33 2.83 8.26 17.61
N MET A 34 1.88 7.49 17.06
CA MET A 34 1.99 6.03 16.95
C MET A 34 3.13 5.55 16.05
N PRO A 35 3.46 6.20 14.91
CA PRO A 35 4.60 5.79 14.07
C PRO A 35 5.95 5.85 14.78
N TYR A 36 6.06 6.63 15.86
CA TYR A 36 7.29 6.77 16.67
C TYR A 36 7.35 5.83 17.89
N ALA A 37 6.36 4.94 18.03
CA ALA A 37 6.25 3.99 19.12
C ALA A 37 6.37 2.54 18.62
N THR A 38 6.73 1.63 19.53
CA THR A 38 6.78 0.21 19.20
C THR A 38 5.37 -0.41 19.15
N VAL A 39 5.18 -1.42 18.32
CA VAL A 39 3.91 -2.17 18.20
C VAL A 39 3.46 -2.70 19.57
N ASP A 40 4.40 -3.20 20.37
CA ASP A 40 4.13 -3.70 21.74
C ASP A 40 3.62 -2.61 22.71
N THR A 41 3.79 -1.33 22.35
CA THR A 41 3.21 -0.20 23.10
C THR A 41 1.88 0.24 22.50
N VAL A 42 1.80 0.31 21.18
CA VAL A 42 0.64 0.85 20.47
C VAL A 42 -0.58 -0.06 20.63
N MET A 43 -0.44 -1.38 20.45
CA MET A 43 -1.58 -2.30 20.52
C MET A 43 -2.24 -2.32 21.91
N PRO A 44 -1.50 -2.43 23.03
CA PRO A 44 -2.11 -2.30 24.36
C PRO A 44 -2.72 -0.92 24.64
N ALA A 45 -2.16 0.16 24.06
CA ALA A 45 -2.72 1.50 24.22
C ALA A 45 -4.09 1.62 23.52
N ILE A 46 -4.23 1.07 22.31
CA ILE A 46 -5.49 1.00 21.57
C ILE A 46 -6.51 0.18 22.38
N ASP A 47 -6.13 -1.01 22.86
CA ASP A 47 -7.00 -1.87 23.66
C ASP A 47 -7.50 -1.19 24.93
N LYS A 48 -6.62 -0.52 25.67
CA LYS A 48 -6.93 0.24 26.88
C LYS A 48 -7.92 1.38 26.60
N PHE A 49 -7.69 2.15 25.54
CA PHE A 49 -8.56 3.24 25.12
C PHE A 49 -9.95 2.69 24.74
N MET A 50 -10.02 1.71 23.83
CA MET A 50 -11.27 1.13 23.36
C MET A 50 -12.05 0.42 24.47
N THR A 51 -11.38 -0.25 25.39
CA THR A 51 -11.99 -0.82 26.60
C THR A 51 -12.64 0.27 27.46
N SER A 52 -12.00 1.43 27.57
CA SER A 52 -12.56 2.57 28.33
C SER A 52 -13.76 3.20 27.62
N VAL A 53 -13.70 3.35 26.30
CA VAL A 53 -14.83 3.82 25.48
C VAL A 53 -16.01 2.85 25.53
N ALA A 54 -15.76 1.55 25.50
CA ALA A 54 -16.81 0.52 25.57
C ALA A 54 -17.67 0.59 26.85
N LYS A 55 -17.08 1.02 27.98
CA LYS A 55 -17.82 1.24 29.24
C LYS A 55 -18.82 2.39 29.17
N LEU A 56 -18.61 3.34 28.23
CA LEU A 56 -19.55 4.47 28.05
C LEU A 56 -20.78 4.07 27.23
N GLY A 57 -20.63 3.13 26.29
CA GLY A 57 -21.74 2.55 25.53
C GLY A 57 -21.51 2.39 24.04
N PRO A 58 -22.49 1.80 23.33
CA PRO A 58 -22.36 1.47 21.92
C PRO A 58 -22.23 2.70 21.00
N ASN A 59 -22.92 3.81 21.34
CA ASN A 59 -22.86 5.03 20.53
C ASN A 59 -21.47 5.64 20.54
N GLN A 60 -20.80 5.65 21.69
CA GLN A 60 -19.44 6.17 21.84
C GLN A 60 -18.43 5.32 21.04
N LEU A 61 -18.60 4.00 21.04
CA LEU A 61 -17.80 3.11 20.21
C LEU A 61 -17.96 3.42 18.71
N LEU A 62 -19.21 3.64 18.27
CA LEU A 62 -19.48 3.96 16.87
C LEU A 62 -18.90 5.32 16.46
N GLU A 63 -18.96 6.32 17.35
CA GLU A 63 -18.34 7.63 17.09
C GLU A 63 -16.81 7.52 16.98
N VAL A 64 -16.16 6.77 17.89
CA VAL A 64 -14.71 6.50 17.77
C VAL A 64 -14.39 5.75 16.47
N GLY A 65 -15.25 4.81 16.06
CA GLY A 65 -15.07 4.11 14.78
C GLY A 65 -15.06 5.05 13.58
N LYS A 66 -15.95 6.05 13.55
CA LYS A 66 -15.97 7.07 12.49
C LYS A 66 -14.74 7.98 12.53
N ILE A 67 -14.31 8.40 13.71
CA ILE A 67 -13.10 9.21 13.91
C ILE A 67 -11.87 8.41 13.45
N ALA A 68 -11.78 7.15 13.87
CA ALA A 68 -10.69 6.28 13.46
C ALA A 68 -10.65 6.04 11.95
N GLU A 69 -11.81 5.84 11.32
CA GLU A 69 -11.91 5.71 9.86
C GLU A 69 -11.39 6.97 9.15
N LYS A 70 -11.79 8.15 9.61
CA LYS A 70 -11.33 9.43 9.08
C LYS A 70 -9.80 9.58 9.13
N HIS A 71 -9.18 9.23 10.25
CA HIS A 71 -7.75 9.48 10.49
C HIS A 71 -6.82 8.33 10.11
N LEU A 72 -7.35 7.10 9.94
CA LEU A 72 -6.53 5.90 9.72
C LEU A 72 -6.91 5.11 8.46
N PHE A 73 -8.08 5.34 7.86
CA PHE A 73 -8.61 4.44 6.84
C PHE A 73 -9.32 5.13 5.67
N SER A 74 -9.40 6.46 5.65
CA SER A 74 -9.87 7.21 4.49
C SER A 74 -8.74 7.50 3.51
N ASP A 75 -9.08 7.79 2.25
CA ASP A 75 -8.15 8.25 1.21
C ASP A 75 -7.44 9.55 1.60
N SER A 76 -8.11 10.40 2.38
CA SER A 76 -7.60 11.67 2.89
C SER A 76 -6.91 11.55 4.26
N ALA A 77 -6.75 10.35 4.80
CA ALA A 77 -6.08 10.15 6.08
C ALA A 77 -4.59 10.53 5.98
N GLU A 78 -4.12 11.38 6.88
CA GLU A 78 -2.71 11.76 6.96
C GLU A 78 -1.83 10.54 7.29
N ILE A 79 -2.34 9.67 8.16
CA ILE A 79 -1.69 8.41 8.51
C ILE A 79 -2.62 7.26 8.12
N TYR A 80 -2.46 6.76 6.88
CA TYR A 80 -3.19 5.57 6.48
C TYR A 80 -2.58 4.32 7.11
N SER A 81 -3.35 3.62 7.96
CA SER A 81 -2.89 2.39 8.61
C SER A 81 -4.04 1.48 9.00
N ASP A 82 -4.27 0.46 8.20
CA ASP A 82 -5.19 -0.62 8.52
C ASP A 82 -4.75 -1.41 9.78
N GLN A 83 -3.44 -1.53 10.01
CA GLN A 83 -2.91 -2.18 11.21
C GLN A 83 -3.33 -1.49 12.50
N LEU A 84 -3.50 -0.17 12.49
CA LEU A 84 -4.00 0.61 13.64
C LEU A 84 -5.54 0.65 13.68
N TYR A 85 -6.18 0.71 12.51
CA TYR A 85 -7.63 0.83 12.39
C TYR A 85 -8.36 -0.47 12.77
N ILE A 86 -7.92 -1.62 12.27
CA ILE A 86 -8.60 -2.90 12.47
C ILE A 86 -8.75 -3.29 13.95
N PRO A 87 -7.75 -3.14 14.82
CA PRO A 87 -7.95 -3.35 16.26
C PRO A 87 -9.07 -2.51 16.85
N ILE A 88 -9.22 -1.26 16.43
CA ILE A 88 -10.26 -0.35 16.92
C ILE A 88 -11.65 -0.88 16.55
N ILE A 89 -11.89 -1.21 15.28
CA ILE A 89 -13.21 -1.68 14.84
C ILE A 89 -13.53 -3.09 15.32
N LYS A 90 -12.55 -3.92 15.65
CA LYS A 90 -12.77 -5.21 16.33
C LYS A 90 -13.46 -5.05 17.67
N HIS A 91 -13.15 -4.01 18.44
CA HIS A 91 -13.88 -3.69 19.69
C HIS A 91 -15.33 -3.33 19.42
N ILE A 92 -15.65 -2.65 18.32
CA ILE A 92 -17.03 -2.31 17.92
C ILE A 92 -17.81 -3.58 17.61
N VAL A 93 -17.23 -4.46 16.78
CA VAL A 93 -17.86 -5.73 16.38
C VAL A 93 -18.05 -6.66 17.57
N ALA A 94 -17.09 -6.73 18.49
CA ALA A 94 -17.16 -7.57 19.69
C ALA A 94 -18.21 -7.07 20.72
N HIS A 95 -18.57 -5.79 20.69
CA HIS A 95 -19.45 -5.21 21.71
C HIS A 95 -20.92 -5.67 21.55
N LYS A 96 -21.48 -6.33 22.56
CA LYS A 96 -22.79 -7.00 22.50
C LYS A 96 -23.97 -6.06 22.21
N LYS A 97 -23.90 -4.80 22.65
CA LYS A 97 -24.98 -3.81 22.51
C LYS A 97 -24.94 -3.00 21.21
N VAL A 98 -23.90 -3.16 20.38
CA VAL A 98 -23.86 -2.53 19.05
C VAL A 98 -24.79 -3.32 18.13
N PRO A 99 -25.75 -2.66 17.44
CA PRO A 99 -26.68 -3.32 16.52
C PRO A 99 -25.96 -4.03 15.36
N LYS A 100 -26.47 -5.16 14.91
CA LYS A 100 -25.90 -5.93 13.79
C LYS A 100 -25.74 -5.08 12.52
N ALA A 101 -26.75 -4.27 12.20
CA ALA A 101 -26.67 -3.39 11.02
C ALA A 101 -25.48 -2.43 11.05
N ASN A 102 -25.11 -1.94 12.25
CA ASN A 102 -23.95 -1.06 12.41
C ASN A 102 -22.61 -1.81 12.40
N LYS A 103 -22.63 -3.12 12.67
CA LYS A 103 -21.42 -3.97 12.61
C LYS A 103 -21.08 -4.42 11.21
N ALA A 104 -22.07 -4.63 10.34
CA ALA A 104 -21.90 -5.32 9.05
C ALA A 104 -20.75 -4.75 8.20
N ARG A 105 -20.65 -3.41 8.10
CA ARG A 105 -19.55 -2.79 7.34
C ARG A 105 -18.18 -3.04 7.98
N TYR A 106 -18.07 -2.99 9.31
CA TYR A 106 -16.82 -3.25 10.03
C TYR A 106 -16.42 -4.73 9.92
N GLU A 107 -17.39 -5.64 9.96
CA GLU A 107 -17.18 -7.07 9.74
C GLU A 107 -16.61 -7.33 8.35
N SER A 108 -17.16 -6.67 7.31
CA SER A 108 -16.63 -6.73 5.94
C SER A 108 -15.19 -6.19 5.85
N GLN A 109 -14.91 -5.03 6.44
CA GLN A 109 -13.55 -4.46 6.46
C GLN A 109 -12.54 -5.39 7.17
N ILE A 110 -12.94 -5.98 8.29
CA ILE A 110 -12.11 -6.97 9.01
C ILE A 110 -11.86 -8.20 8.12
N GLN A 111 -12.87 -8.72 7.44
CA GLN A 111 -12.75 -9.88 6.57
C GLN A 111 -11.77 -9.62 5.42
N ILE A 112 -11.89 -8.47 4.74
CA ILE A 112 -10.99 -8.07 3.65
C ILE A 112 -9.55 -7.95 4.19
N TYR A 113 -9.36 -7.30 5.33
CA TYR A 113 -8.05 -7.21 5.96
C TYR A 113 -7.46 -8.58 6.29
N GLU A 114 -8.24 -9.47 6.92
CA GLU A 114 -7.77 -10.79 7.34
C GLU A 114 -7.48 -11.73 6.17
N SER A 115 -8.18 -11.56 5.04
CA SER A 115 -7.93 -12.34 3.82
C SER A 115 -6.58 -12.00 3.17
N SER A 116 -6.10 -10.77 3.33
CA SER A 116 -4.86 -10.26 2.76
C SER A 116 -3.84 -9.80 3.82
N ALA A 117 -3.96 -10.29 5.06
CA ALA A 117 -3.04 -9.95 6.14
C ALA A 117 -1.64 -10.52 5.91
N VAL A 118 -0.62 -9.84 6.47
CA VAL A 118 0.77 -10.32 6.44
C VAL A 118 0.85 -11.76 6.99
N GLY A 119 1.53 -12.61 6.26
CA GLY A 119 1.64 -14.03 6.58
C GLY A 119 0.52 -14.91 6.02
N LYS A 120 -0.56 -14.35 5.47
CA LYS A 120 -1.60 -15.10 4.78
C LYS A 120 -1.29 -15.22 3.29
N ARG A 121 -1.79 -16.26 2.65
CA ARG A 121 -1.80 -16.37 1.20
C ARG A 121 -2.95 -15.51 0.66
N VAL A 122 -2.68 -14.69 -0.34
CA VAL A 122 -3.74 -13.91 -0.99
C VAL A 122 -4.75 -14.83 -1.69
N PRO A 123 -6.02 -14.43 -1.79
CA PRO A 123 -7.00 -15.18 -2.57
C PRO A 123 -6.56 -15.36 -4.02
N ASN A 124 -6.91 -16.50 -4.60
CA ASN A 124 -6.67 -16.72 -6.03
C ASN A 124 -7.70 -15.94 -6.83
N LEU A 125 -7.25 -15.02 -7.68
CA LEU A 125 -8.07 -14.17 -8.52
C LEU A 125 -7.96 -14.59 -9.98
N GLU A 126 -9.07 -14.55 -10.71
CA GLU A 126 -9.04 -14.57 -12.17
C GLU A 126 -8.57 -13.20 -12.66
N LEU A 127 -7.54 -13.19 -13.48
CA LEU A 127 -6.93 -12.01 -14.08
C LEU A 127 -7.36 -11.94 -15.55
N MET A 128 -8.08 -10.88 -15.92
CA MET A 128 -8.39 -10.56 -17.32
C MET A 128 -7.23 -9.75 -17.89
N LEU A 129 -6.43 -10.35 -18.77
CA LEU A 129 -5.25 -9.71 -19.34
C LEU A 129 -5.62 -8.70 -20.42
N ALA A 130 -4.75 -7.72 -20.66
CA ALA A 130 -4.95 -6.70 -21.70
C ALA A 130 -5.08 -7.28 -23.11
N ASN A 131 -4.53 -8.47 -23.37
CA ASN A 131 -4.67 -9.18 -24.65
C ASN A 131 -5.99 -10.00 -24.78
N GLY A 132 -6.90 -9.88 -23.82
CA GLY A 132 -8.18 -10.58 -23.75
C GLY A 132 -8.13 -12.01 -23.20
N ASN A 133 -6.95 -12.54 -22.89
CA ASN A 133 -6.80 -13.83 -22.25
C ASN A 133 -7.13 -13.76 -20.75
N LYS A 134 -7.35 -14.92 -20.15
CA LYS A 134 -7.53 -15.07 -18.71
C LYS A 134 -6.46 -15.96 -18.13
N MET A 135 -6.04 -15.64 -16.92
CA MET A 135 -5.18 -16.49 -16.09
C MET A 135 -5.57 -16.34 -14.61
N ASN A 136 -5.12 -17.24 -13.77
CA ASN A 136 -5.28 -17.11 -12.32
C ASN A 136 -4.03 -16.48 -11.71
N LEU A 137 -4.19 -15.74 -10.62
CA LEU A 137 -3.04 -15.20 -9.88
C LEU A 137 -2.06 -16.30 -9.46
N ASP A 138 -2.57 -17.49 -9.13
CA ASP A 138 -1.78 -18.68 -8.77
C ASP A 138 -0.87 -19.19 -9.87
N GLU A 139 -1.11 -18.84 -11.13
CA GLU A 139 -0.28 -19.20 -12.28
C GLU A 139 0.93 -18.27 -12.45
N VAL A 140 1.01 -17.18 -11.68
CA VAL A 140 2.15 -16.27 -11.67
C VAL A 140 3.29 -16.89 -10.88
N VAL A 141 4.31 -17.37 -11.57
CA VAL A 141 5.45 -18.07 -10.96
C VAL A 141 6.67 -17.16 -10.91
N ALA A 142 7.12 -16.82 -9.69
CA ALA A 142 8.36 -16.09 -9.43
C ALA A 142 8.79 -16.31 -7.96
N SER A 143 10.02 -15.93 -7.61
CA SER A 143 10.46 -15.94 -6.20
C SER A 143 9.75 -14.87 -5.37
N ARG A 144 9.36 -13.77 -6.01
CA ARG A 144 8.58 -12.66 -5.42
C ARG A 144 7.56 -12.16 -6.41
N VAL A 145 6.41 -11.72 -5.92
CA VAL A 145 5.38 -11.06 -6.74
C VAL A 145 5.07 -9.70 -6.12
N ILE A 146 5.10 -8.67 -6.94
CA ILE A 146 4.59 -7.34 -6.60
C ILE A 146 3.20 -7.25 -7.20
N LEU A 147 2.18 -7.27 -6.36
CA LEU A 147 0.80 -7.01 -6.78
C LEU A 147 0.55 -5.51 -6.62
N PHE A 148 0.52 -4.80 -7.73
CA PHE A 148 0.34 -3.36 -7.83
C PHE A 148 -1.10 -3.07 -8.24
N ILE A 149 -1.97 -2.81 -7.26
CA ILE A 149 -3.37 -2.45 -7.50
C ILE A 149 -3.41 -0.95 -7.79
N ASN A 150 -3.92 -0.59 -8.97
CA ASN A 150 -3.86 0.77 -9.48
C ASN A 150 -5.04 1.07 -10.41
N ASP A 151 -5.33 2.36 -10.57
CA ASP A 151 -6.41 2.87 -11.39
C ASP A 151 -5.87 3.85 -12.45
N PRO A 152 -6.38 3.81 -13.70
CA PRO A 152 -6.00 4.76 -14.76
C PRO A 152 -6.12 6.24 -14.36
N ASP A 153 -7.20 6.57 -13.65
CA ASP A 153 -7.54 7.95 -13.27
C ASP A 153 -6.79 8.43 -12.00
N CYS A 154 -5.98 7.56 -11.41
CA CYS A 154 -5.22 7.85 -10.20
C CYS A 154 -3.85 8.47 -10.54
N PHE A 155 -3.65 9.73 -10.20
CA PHE A 155 -2.37 10.43 -10.42
C PHE A 155 -1.20 9.77 -9.68
N ASP A 156 -1.40 9.41 -8.41
CA ASP A 156 -0.35 8.76 -7.60
C ASP A 156 0.00 7.37 -8.15
N CYS A 157 -0.96 6.67 -8.77
CA CYS A 157 -0.74 5.40 -9.46
C CYS A 157 0.17 5.57 -10.69
N THR A 158 -0.05 6.65 -11.44
CA THR A 158 0.79 6.99 -12.61
C THR A 158 2.22 7.29 -12.18
N LEU A 159 2.40 8.07 -11.11
CA LEU A 159 3.71 8.37 -10.55
C LEU A 159 4.40 7.10 -10.01
N ALA A 160 3.64 6.25 -9.31
CA ALA A 160 4.12 4.97 -8.80
C ALA A 160 4.60 4.04 -9.93
N LYS A 161 3.78 3.90 -10.99
CA LYS A 161 4.15 3.14 -12.19
C LYS A 161 5.45 3.66 -12.80
N ALA A 162 5.58 4.98 -12.99
CA ALA A 162 6.77 5.58 -13.55
C ALA A 162 8.03 5.27 -12.73
N ARG A 163 7.95 5.36 -11.40
CA ARG A 163 9.06 5.02 -10.50
C ARG A 163 9.44 3.55 -10.55
N LEU A 164 8.45 2.65 -10.51
CA LEU A 164 8.68 1.21 -10.56
C LEU A 164 9.29 0.80 -11.91
N SER A 165 8.77 1.32 -13.03
CA SER A 165 9.27 0.98 -14.37
C SER A 165 10.66 1.55 -14.67
N ALA A 166 11.02 2.67 -14.03
CA ALA A 166 12.34 3.29 -14.18
C ALA A 166 13.43 2.63 -13.31
N ASP A 167 13.04 1.87 -12.26
CA ASP A 167 14.01 1.26 -11.36
C ASP A 167 14.78 0.12 -12.03
N TYR A 168 16.09 0.32 -12.14
CA TYR A 168 16.97 -0.62 -12.82
C TYR A 168 17.06 -1.98 -12.12
N ASN A 169 17.12 -1.99 -10.78
CA ASN A 169 17.23 -3.22 -10.01
C ASN A 169 15.95 -4.06 -10.13
N LEU A 170 14.79 -3.42 -10.10
CA LEU A 170 13.52 -4.11 -10.32
C LEU A 170 13.46 -4.70 -11.74
N ARG A 171 13.85 -3.95 -12.76
CA ARG A 171 13.88 -4.44 -14.14
C ARG A 171 14.73 -5.69 -14.29
N ASN A 172 15.97 -5.68 -13.78
CA ASN A 172 16.85 -6.86 -13.82
C ASN A 172 16.23 -8.08 -13.15
N LEU A 173 15.57 -7.90 -12.01
CA LEU A 173 14.93 -9.00 -11.30
C LEU A 173 13.71 -9.54 -12.06
N VAL A 174 12.99 -8.67 -12.77
CA VAL A 174 11.84 -9.05 -13.61
C VAL A 174 12.32 -9.80 -14.86
N GLU A 175 13.30 -9.28 -15.58
CA GLU A 175 13.95 -9.94 -16.73
C GLU A 175 14.54 -11.31 -16.33
N GLY A 176 15.13 -11.40 -15.13
CA GLY A 176 15.64 -12.64 -14.55
C GLY A 176 14.58 -13.60 -14.03
N ASN A 177 13.28 -13.29 -14.15
CA ASN A 177 12.14 -14.05 -13.60
C ASN A 177 12.19 -14.30 -12.08
N LEU A 178 12.93 -13.49 -11.35
CA LEU A 178 13.01 -13.55 -9.89
C LEU A 178 11.86 -12.78 -9.24
N VAL A 179 11.44 -11.71 -9.88
CA VAL A 179 10.27 -10.91 -9.50
C VAL A 179 9.30 -10.85 -10.67
N LYS A 180 8.01 -10.95 -10.39
CA LYS A 180 6.94 -10.59 -11.34
C LYS A 180 6.16 -9.41 -10.78
N VAL A 181 5.83 -8.46 -11.66
CA VAL A 181 4.93 -7.36 -11.34
C VAL A 181 3.59 -7.64 -11.99
N VAL A 182 2.56 -7.70 -11.18
CA VAL A 182 1.16 -7.81 -11.62
C VAL A 182 0.51 -6.46 -11.37
N SER A 183 0.29 -5.70 -12.43
CA SER A 183 -0.52 -4.48 -12.41
C SER A 183 -1.98 -4.88 -12.50
N LEU A 184 -2.75 -4.61 -11.46
CA LEU A 184 -4.14 -5.05 -11.33
C LEU A 184 -5.07 -3.85 -11.24
N TYR A 185 -5.90 -3.67 -12.25
CA TYR A 185 -6.97 -2.67 -12.27
C TYR A 185 -8.23 -3.23 -11.59
N PRO A 186 -8.77 -2.57 -10.55
CA PRO A 186 -9.97 -3.04 -9.85
C PRO A 186 -11.24 -2.60 -10.58
N GLY A 187 -11.38 -2.97 -11.84
CA GLY A 187 -12.49 -2.61 -12.68
C GLY A 187 -12.67 -3.56 -13.85
N THR A 188 -13.71 -3.29 -14.65
CA THR A 188 -13.92 -3.99 -15.92
C THR A 188 -13.03 -3.36 -16.99
N PRO A 189 -12.37 -4.15 -17.86
CA PRO A 189 -11.62 -3.61 -18.98
C PRO A 189 -12.42 -2.61 -19.80
N SER A 190 -11.91 -1.38 -19.96
CA SER A 190 -12.46 -0.33 -20.82
C SER A 190 -11.47 0.02 -21.93
N GLU A 191 -11.90 0.81 -22.92
CA GLU A 191 -11.00 1.29 -23.98
C GLU A 191 -9.87 2.13 -23.41
N GLU A 192 -10.17 2.98 -22.41
CA GLU A 192 -9.17 3.81 -21.71
C GLU A 192 -8.15 2.94 -20.98
N TRP A 193 -8.63 1.89 -20.28
CA TRP A 193 -7.72 0.97 -19.59
C TRP A 193 -6.85 0.19 -20.57
N LEU A 194 -7.40 -0.27 -21.70
CA LEU A 194 -6.62 -0.96 -22.74
C LEU A 194 -5.54 -0.06 -23.34
N ALA A 195 -5.88 1.19 -23.66
CA ALA A 195 -4.91 2.16 -24.15
C ALA A 195 -3.78 2.44 -23.12
N MET A 196 -4.12 2.52 -21.84
CA MET A 196 -3.15 2.66 -20.78
C MET A 196 -2.28 1.41 -20.65
N ALA A 197 -2.84 0.22 -20.80
CA ALA A 197 -2.14 -1.06 -20.66
C ALA A 197 -0.93 -1.16 -21.62
N GLU A 198 -1.03 -0.56 -22.82
CA GLU A 198 0.09 -0.48 -23.79
C GLU A 198 1.29 0.32 -23.27
N SER A 199 1.10 1.16 -22.26
CA SER A 199 2.16 2.00 -21.67
C SER A 199 2.92 1.34 -20.52
N TYR A 200 2.59 0.10 -20.16
CA TYR A 200 3.33 -0.66 -19.16
C TYR A 200 4.53 -1.42 -19.77
N PRO A 201 5.56 -1.73 -18.98
CA PRO A 201 6.62 -2.62 -19.43
C PRO A 201 6.07 -3.96 -19.97
N GLU A 202 6.61 -4.47 -21.06
CA GLU A 202 6.15 -5.70 -21.75
C GLU A 202 6.24 -6.94 -20.85
N ASP A 203 7.16 -6.95 -19.91
CA ASP A 203 7.43 -8.04 -18.97
C ASP A 203 6.55 -8.00 -17.71
N TRP A 204 5.69 -6.97 -17.58
CA TRP A 204 4.68 -6.91 -16.54
C TRP A 204 3.41 -7.65 -16.96
N ILE A 205 2.73 -8.24 -15.99
CA ILE A 205 1.39 -8.80 -16.18
C ILE A 205 0.39 -7.67 -15.92
N VAL A 206 -0.25 -7.18 -16.98
CA VAL A 206 -1.27 -6.13 -16.89
C VAL A 206 -2.65 -6.76 -16.99
N ALA A 207 -3.42 -6.66 -15.93
CA ALA A 207 -4.69 -7.34 -15.77
C ALA A 207 -5.75 -6.46 -15.11
N ALA A 208 -7.00 -6.84 -15.27
CA ALA A 208 -8.15 -6.26 -14.59
C ALA A 208 -8.98 -7.35 -13.91
N ASN A 209 -9.62 -6.99 -12.81
CA ASN A 209 -10.63 -7.80 -12.14
C ASN A 209 -11.61 -6.87 -11.41
N PRO A 210 -12.93 -6.90 -11.73
CA PRO A 210 -13.91 -6.00 -11.11
C PRO A 210 -14.23 -6.34 -9.65
N ASP A 211 -13.85 -7.53 -9.17
CA ASP A 211 -14.15 -8.00 -7.81
C ASP A 211 -12.97 -7.85 -6.85
N VAL A 212 -11.96 -7.03 -7.20
CA VAL A 212 -10.75 -6.82 -6.38
C VAL A 212 -11.09 -6.30 -4.98
N ASP A 213 -12.10 -5.43 -4.87
CA ASP A 213 -12.58 -4.85 -3.62
C ASP A 213 -13.18 -5.86 -2.63
N MET A 214 -13.57 -7.04 -3.11
CA MET A 214 -14.02 -8.14 -2.24
C MET A 214 -12.87 -8.78 -1.46
N TYR A 215 -11.63 -8.59 -1.88
CA TYR A 215 -10.44 -9.29 -1.37
C TYR A 215 -9.36 -8.36 -0.84
N PHE A 216 -9.28 -7.15 -1.39
CA PHE A 216 -8.28 -6.15 -1.05
C PHE A 216 -8.94 -4.81 -0.75
N ASP A 217 -8.37 -4.11 0.21
CA ASP A 217 -8.77 -2.74 0.44
C ASP A 217 -8.23 -1.84 -0.69
N ILE A 218 -9.15 -1.18 -1.37
CA ILE A 218 -8.86 -0.25 -2.47
C ILE A 218 -9.24 1.20 -2.12
N SER A 219 -9.48 1.49 -0.84
CA SER A 219 -9.85 2.84 -0.38
C SER A 219 -8.73 3.87 -0.57
N LYS A 220 -7.48 3.41 -0.63
CA LYS A 220 -6.32 4.22 -1.01
C LYS A 220 -5.55 3.56 -2.13
N MET A 221 -5.29 4.30 -3.21
CA MET A 221 -4.50 3.84 -4.34
C MET A 221 -3.28 4.75 -4.59
N PRO A 222 -2.19 4.17 -5.12
CA PRO A 222 -2.00 2.75 -5.40
C PRO A 222 -1.92 1.92 -4.12
N ASN A 223 -2.39 0.68 -4.16
CA ASN A 223 -2.17 -0.28 -3.09
C ASN A 223 -1.20 -1.37 -3.55
N ILE A 224 -0.11 -1.54 -2.83
CA ILE A 224 0.97 -2.45 -3.21
C ILE A 224 1.11 -3.57 -2.18
N PHE A 225 1.02 -4.80 -2.66
CA PHE A 225 1.34 -6.00 -1.89
C PHE A 225 2.65 -6.59 -2.38
N TYR A 226 3.51 -6.94 -1.45
CA TYR A 226 4.73 -7.69 -1.71
C TYR A 226 4.55 -9.12 -1.22
N LEU A 227 4.66 -10.09 -2.13
CA LEU A 227 4.33 -11.48 -1.90
C LEU A 227 5.56 -12.37 -2.09
N ASP A 228 5.59 -13.51 -1.40
CA ASP A 228 6.55 -14.59 -1.69
C ASP A 228 6.11 -15.43 -2.90
N GLY A 229 6.95 -16.39 -3.31
CA GLY A 229 6.67 -17.27 -4.44
C GLY A 229 5.51 -18.26 -4.23
N ARG A 230 4.87 -18.26 -3.05
CA ARG A 230 3.64 -18.99 -2.73
C ARG A 230 2.46 -18.04 -2.58
N HIS A 231 2.60 -16.80 -3.03
CA HIS A 231 1.62 -15.72 -2.89
C HIS A 231 1.23 -15.40 -1.44
N LYS A 232 2.13 -15.66 -0.48
CA LYS A 232 1.96 -15.25 0.90
C LYS A 232 2.39 -13.79 1.05
N VAL A 233 1.57 -12.98 1.71
CA VAL A 233 1.85 -11.56 1.95
C VAL A 233 3.05 -11.41 2.86
N LEU A 234 4.10 -10.80 2.36
CA LEU A 234 5.29 -10.38 3.11
C LEU A 234 5.12 -8.96 3.66
N ALA A 235 4.53 -8.08 2.84
CA ALA A 235 4.16 -6.72 3.22
C ALA A 235 2.95 -6.26 2.41
N ARG A 236 2.18 -5.32 2.96
CA ARG A 236 0.99 -4.73 2.34
C ARG A 236 0.97 -3.23 2.54
N ASN A 237 0.24 -2.50 1.70
CA ASN A 237 0.23 -1.04 1.68
C ASN A 237 1.65 -0.47 1.65
N VAL A 238 2.49 -1.08 0.80
CA VAL A 238 3.93 -0.80 0.80
C VAL A 238 4.18 0.50 0.08
N GLU A 239 4.81 1.45 0.77
CA GLU A 239 5.32 2.66 0.12
C GLU A 239 6.45 2.30 -0.86
N ILE A 240 6.49 3.00 -2.00
CA ILE A 240 7.40 2.67 -3.11
C ILE A 240 8.86 2.66 -2.67
N ASP A 241 9.27 3.62 -1.84
CA ASP A 241 10.66 3.69 -1.36
C ASP A 241 11.05 2.45 -0.56
N ASN A 242 10.15 1.97 0.30
CA ASN A 242 10.36 0.75 1.08
C ASN A 242 10.37 -0.50 0.18
N LEU A 243 9.51 -0.53 -0.83
CA LEU A 243 9.47 -1.62 -1.81
C LEU A 243 10.78 -1.69 -2.60
N LEU A 244 11.23 -0.56 -3.16
CA LEU A 244 12.46 -0.49 -3.94
C LEU A 244 13.68 -0.84 -3.07
N GLN A 245 13.72 -0.41 -1.82
CA GLN A 245 14.77 -0.81 -0.89
C GLN A 245 14.79 -2.34 -0.65
N ALA A 246 13.62 -2.98 -0.52
CA ALA A 246 13.53 -4.43 -0.41
C ALA A 246 14.01 -5.14 -1.69
N VAL A 247 13.63 -4.61 -2.86
CA VAL A 247 14.07 -5.10 -4.18
C VAL A 247 15.59 -4.97 -4.34
N HIS A 248 16.18 -3.82 -3.98
CA HIS A 248 17.63 -3.61 -4.03
C HIS A 248 18.38 -4.58 -3.10
N SER A 249 17.82 -4.89 -1.95
CA SER A 249 18.42 -5.88 -1.03
C SER A 249 18.48 -7.29 -1.64
N ILE A 250 17.45 -7.71 -2.41
CA ILE A 250 17.47 -8.98 -3.12
C ILE A 250 18.58 -9.00 -4.19
N ASN A 251 18.65 -7.94 -4.98
CA ASN A 251 19.67 -7.81 -6.05
C ASN A 251 21.09 -7.92 -5.48
N THR A 252 21.35 -7.26 -4.36
CA THR A 252 22.65 -7.31 -3.67
C THR A 252 22.97 -8.71 -3.12
N GLN A 253 21.99 -9.42 -2.56
CA GLN A 253 22.17 -10.77 -2.01
C GLN A 253 22.41 -11.83 -3.11
N MET A 254 21.90 -11.60 -4.33
CA MET A 254 22.02 -12.52 -5.45
C MET A 254 23.24 -12.25 -6.35
N ASN A 255 24.13 -11.31 -5.99
CA ASN A 255 25.31 -10.92 -6.76
C ASN A 255 25.00 -10.59 -8.24
N VAL A 256 23.88 -9.96 -8.51
CA VAL A 256 23.60 -9.43 -9.84
C VAL A 256 24.52 -8.21 -10.04
N PRO A 257 25.41 -8.20 -11.04
CA PRO A 257 26.32 -7.08 -11.26
C PRO A 257 25.53 -5.78 -11.48
N ALA A 258 26.03 -4.71 -10.85
CA ALA A 258 25.49 -3.38 -11.17
C ALA A 258 25.73 -3.09 -12.67
N PRO A 259 24.82 -2.35 -13.35
CA PRO A 259 25.04 -1.96 -14.73
C PRO A 259 26.32 -1.19 -14.84
N GLU A 260 27.11 -1.52 -15.85
CA GLU A 260 28.15 -0.59 -16.27
C GLU A 260 27.49 0.67 -16.81
N GLU A 261 27.78 1.82 -16.19
CA GLU A 261 27.36 3.11 -16.72
C GLU A 261 27.87 3.20 -18.17
N PRO A 262 27.06 3.67 -19.15
CA PRO A 262 27.52 3.88 -20.50
C PRO A 262 28.70 4.83 -20.43
N LYS A 263 29.88 4.34 -20.82
CA LYS A 263 31.09 5.14 -20.92
C LYS A 263 30.79 6.31 -21.84
N ALA A 264 30.85 7.52 -21.31
CA ALA A 264 30.76 8.74 -22.10
C ALA A 264 31.79 8.63 -23.23
N GLN A 265 31.31 8.61 -24.47
CA GLN A 265 32.17 8.70 -25.64
C GLN A 265 32.88 10.04 -25.50
N SER A 266 34.20 9.98 -25.23
CA SER A 266 35.06 11.14 -25.33
C SER A 266 35.00 11.62 -26.78
N GLU A 267 34.40 12.77 -27.00
CA GLU A 267 34.54 13.51 -28.25
C GLU A 267 36.02 13.78 -28.46
N GLU A 268 36.61 13.07 -29.43
CA GLU A 268 37.94 13.31 -29.95
C GLU A 268 37.86 14.64 -30.70
N ALA A 269 38.44 15.68 -30.12
CA ALA A 269 38.54 17.02 -30.72
C ALA A 269 39.38 16.88 -32.01
N ALA A 270 38.72 17.09 -33.12
CA ALA A 270 39.39 17.23 -34.41
C ALA A 270 40.22 18.51 -34.42
N ASP A 271 41.53 18.35 -34.48
CA ASP A 271 42.49 19.43 -34.72
C ASP A 271 42.18 20.16 -36.04
N ALA A 272 41.82 21.41 -35.92
CA ALA A 272 41.71 22.32 -37.07
C ALA A 272 43.09 22.79 -37.44
N GLU A 273 43.63 22.25 -38.55
CA GLU A 273 44.79 22.80 -39.20
C GLU A 273 44.54 24.25 -39.65
N THR A 274 45.34 25.16 -39.13
CA THR A 274 45.42 26.54 -39.54
C THR A 274 46.19 26.63 -40.86
N VAL A 275 45.47 26.90 -41.94
CA VAL A 275 46.09 27.32 -43.23
C VAL A 275 46.30 28.84 -43.21
N THR A 276 47.55 29.26 -43.16
CA THR A 276 47.95 30.63 -43.41
C THR A 276 47.94 30.95 -44.93
N PRO A 277 47.42 32.08 -45.39
CA PRO A 277 47.54 32.52 -46.72
C PRO A 277 48.86 33.32 -46.89
N SER A 278 49.77 32.88 -47.80
CA SER A 278 50.90 33.65 -48.29
C SER A 278 50.42 34.67 -49.27
N ALA A 279 50.99 35.85 -49.12
CA ALA A 279 50.86 36.98 -50.07
C ALA A 279 51.62 36.72 -51.38
N GLU A 280 51.00 37.07 -52.51
CA GLU A 280 51.51 37.85 -53.62
C GLU A 280 50.35 38.37 -54.48
#